data_8d0ed8d07ed00ca1cc7a159a32e9eba0
#
_entry.id   8d0ed8d07ed00ca1cc7a159a32e9eba0
#
_cell.length_a   1.000
_cell.length_b   1.000
_cell.length_c   1.000
_cell.angle_alpha   90.00
_cell.angle_beta   90.00
_cell.angle_gamma   90.00
#
_symmetry.space_group_name_H-M   'P 1'
#
loop_
_entity.id
_entity.type
_entity.pdbx_description
1 polymer ?
#
loop_
_entity_poly.entity_id
_entity_poly.type
_entity_poly.pdbx_seq_one_letter_code
_entity_poly.pdbx_strand_id
1 'polypeptide(L)'
;MSDNKKNMENGENPSQNEVLIRLNEALRTAFHRMGVQKKSEMAKILGYKSPYFSGVTTGKEKLSNAFLLNLSAKIGVNTAWVLNGTGSILLNKEAENDLNGFCTVPLVPISAHGGSLTNFSQSVSVTDCERVVSPIKGIDVAVPVSGDSMAPEYPNGSVVLVKRIDPEAFIEWGKAYVLDTRNGLVLKVLVPSARNGAVKCLSINTSPIFAPFDVDKTDIYNIYAVKGLIARK
;
A
#
# COMPACT_ATOMS: atom_id res chain seq x y z
N MET A 1 -40.99 -32.75 -28.23
CA MET A 1 -40.75 -31.50 -27.50
C MET A 1 -40.13 -31.87 -26.17
N SER A 2 -38.91 -32.18 -26.19
CA SER A 2 -38.10 -32.51 -25.00
C SER A 2 -36.65 -32.37 -25.43
N ASP A 3 -35.82 -31.85 -24.60
CA ASP A 3 -34.34 -31.76 -24.70
C ASP A 3 -33.82 -30.36 -25.03
N ASN A 4 -33.74 -29.56 -23.97
CA ASN A 4 -32.63 -28.63 -23.82
C ASN A 4 -32.49 -28.13 -22.36
N LYS A 5 -32.05 -29.04 -21.47
CA LYS A 5 -31.59 -28.69 -20.11
C LYS A 5 -30.51 -29.68 -19.70
N LYS A 6 -29.25 -29.43 -20.12
CA LYS A 6 -28.07 -30.01 -19.50
C LYS A 6 -26.84 -29.35 -20.14
N ASN A 7 -26.38 -28.25 -19.57
CA ASN A 7 -24.99 -27.81 -19.66
C ASN A 7 -24.79 -26.58 -18.77
N MET A 8 -24.88 -26.79 -17.48
CA MET A 8 -24.30 -25.88 -16.45
C MET A 8 -23.96 -26.78 -15.26
N GLU A 9 -22.71 -26.71 -14.85
CA GLU A 9 -22.08 -27.37 -13.71
C GLU A 9 -21.13 -28.52 -14.10
N ASN A 10 -19.93 -28.13 -14.49
CA ASN A 10 -18.72 -28.90 -14.20
C ASN A 10 -17.62 -27.91 -13.81
N GLY A 11 -17.67 -27.45 -12.56
CA GLY A 11 -16.52 -26.91 -11.86
C GLY A 11 -15.60 -28.08 -11.50
N GLU A 12 -14.84 -28.59 -12.46
CA GLU A 12 -13.81 -29.58 -12.19
C GLU A 12 -12.80 -28.99 -11.23
N ASN A 13 -12.63 -29.60 -10.05
CA ASN A 13 -11.55 -29.29 -9.14
C ASN A 13 -10.21 -29.50 -9.90
N PRO A 14 -9.34 -28.49 -9.99
CA PRO A 14 -8.11 -28.57 -10.75
C PRO A 14 -7.25 -29.74 -10.24
N SER A 15 -6.66 -30.49 -11.15
CA SER A 15 -5.79 -31.60 -10.79
C SER A 15 -4.58 -31.12 -9.98
N GLN A 16 -4.05 -31.94 -9.07
CA GLN A 16 -2.86 -31.58 -8.28
C GLN A 16 -1.69 -31.14 -9.17
N ASN A 17 -1.57 -31.72 -10.36
CA ASN A 17 -0.54 -31.37 -11.35
C ASN A 17 -0.71 -29.93 -11.88
N GLU A 18 -1.92 -29.50 -12.16
CA GLU A 18 -2.19 -28.14 -12.63
C GLU A 18 -1.88 -27.09 -11.57
N VAL A 19 -2.25 -27.38 -10.31
CA VAL A 19 -1.90 -26.51 -9.17
C VAL A 19 -0.39 -26.39 -9.02
N LEU A 20 0.36 -27.49 -9.19
CA LEU A 20 1.81 -27.50 -9.09
C LEU A 20 2.48 -26.72 -10.23
N ILE A 21 1.96 -26.84 -11.46
CA ILE A 21 2.43 -26.05 -12.62
C ILE A 21 2.23 -24.56 -12.34
N ARG A 22 1.02 -24.15 -11.96
CA ARG A 22 0.70 -22.76 -11.60
C ARG A 22 1.55 -22.25 -10.44
N LEU A 23 1.76 -23.04 -9.40
CA LEU A 23 2.64 -22.68 -8.29
C LEU A 23 4.06 -22.35 -8.77
N ASN A 24 4.64 -23.22 -9.62
CA ASN A 24 6.00 -23.01 -10.13
C ASN A 24 6.09 -21.79 -11.07
N GLU A 25 5.06 -21.53 -11.85
CA GLU A 25 4.97 -20.34 -12.70
C GLU A 25 4.87 -19.06 -11.86
N ALA A 26 4.03 -19.05 -10.82
CA ALA A 26 3.91 -17.93 -9.90
C ALA A 26 5.22 -17.63 -9.16
N LEU A 27 5.91 -18.66 -8.70
CA LEU A 27 7.23 -18.54 -8.08
C LEU A 27 8.26 -17.98 -9.08
N ARG A 28 8.29 -18.45 -10.32
CA ARG A 28 9.20 -17.92 -11.36
C ARG A 28 8.95 -16.43 -11.60
N THR A 29 7.68 -16.03 -11.73
CA THR A 29 7.29 -14.64 -11.93
C THR A 29 7.67 -13.77 -10.74
N ALA A 30 7.43 -14.24 -9.51
CA ALA A 30 7.83 -13.55 -8.29
C ALA A 30 9.35 -13.41 -8.15
N PHE A 31 10.11 -14.47 -8.46
CA PHE A 31 11.58 -14.46 -8.47
C PHE A 31 12.14 -13.42 -9.44
N HIS A 32 11.60 -13.38 -10.66
CA HIS A 32 12.02 -12.42 -11.67
C HIS A 32 11.78 -10.97 -11.20
N ARG A 33 10.62 -10.71 -10.61
CA ARG A 33 10.27 -9.37 -10.06
C ARG A 33 11.20 -8.94 -8.93
N MET A 34 11.68 -9.87 -8.11
CA MET A 34 12.54 -9.59 -6.94
C MET A 34 14.03 -9.66 -7.26
N GLY A 35 14.42 -9.98 -8.50
CA GLY A 35 15.82 -10.16 -8.88
C GLY A 35 16.49 -11.37 -8.23
N VAL A 36 15.72 -12.32 -7.67
CA VAL A 36 16.23 -13.50 -6.97
C VAL A 36 16.39 -14.66 -7.95
N GLN A 37 17.58 -15.22 -8.08
CA GLN A 37 17.87 -16.31 -9.02
C GLN A 37 17.92 -17.70 -8.37
N LYS A 38 18.19 -17.80 -7.07
CA LYS A 38 18.38 -19.06 -6.36
C LYS A 38 17.17 -19.47 -5.54
N LYS A 39 16.69 -20.72 -5.73
CA LYS A 39 15.58 -21.28 -4.93
C LYS A 39 15.85 -21.28 -3.42
N SER A 40 17.13 -21.43 -3.01
CA SER A 40 17.51 -21.38 -1.60
C SER A 40 17.28 -20.02 -0.96
N GLU A 41 17.47 -18.93 -1.70
CA GLU A 41 17.20 -17.56 -1.24
C GLU A 41 15.70 -17.33 -1.07
N MET A 42 14.88 -17.82 -2.00
CA MET A 42 13.44 -17.73 -1.89
C MET A 42 12.91 -18.51 -0.68
N ALA A 43 13.41 -19.72 -0.46
CA ALA A 43 13.07 -20.51 0.73
C ALA A 43 13.37 -19.70 2.01
N LYS A 44 14.52 -19.03 2.05
CA LYS A 44 14.94 -18.17 3.18
C LYS A 44 14.02 -16.95 3.36
N ILE A 45 13.66 -16.27 2.26
CA ILE A 45 12.71 -15.13 2.27
C ILE A 45 11.35 -15.58 2.82
N LEU A 46 10.87 -16.74 2.40
CA LEU A 46 9.60 -17.30 2.86
C LEU A 46 9.68 -17.87 4.29
N GLY A 47 10.88 -18.01 4.85
CA GLY A 47 11.09 -18.56 6.20
C GLY A 47 11.04 -20.09 6.27
N TYR A 48 11.33 -20.77 5.15
CA TYR A 48 11.36 -22.23 5.07
C TYR A 48 12.77 -22.78 4.88
N LYS A 49 12.99 -24.03 5.31
CA LYS A 49 14.21 -24.77 4.98
C LYS A 49 14.18 -25.18 3.50
N SER A 50 15.33 -25.09 2.80
CA SER A 50 15.44 -25.42 1.37
C SER A 50 14.91 -26.80 0.99
N PRO A 51 15.11 -27.90 1.76
CA PRO A 51 14.55 -29.19 1.43
C PRO A 51 13.01 -29.21 1.41
N TYR A 52 12.36 -28.60 2.40
CA TYR A 52 10.90 -28.49 2.46
C TYR A 52 10.36 -27.67 1.27
N PHE A 53 10.95 -26.50 1.01
CA PHE A 53 10.56 -25.67 -0.13
C PHE A 53 10.71 -26.41 -1.45
N SER A 54 11.81 -27.16 -1.63
CA SER A 54 12.01 -28.00 -2.80
C SER A 54 10.97 -29.12 -2.88
N GLY A 55 10.65 -29.76 -1.75
CA GLY A 55 9.62 -30.79 -1.67
C GLY A 55 8.25 -30.29 -2.14
N VAL A 56 7.81 -29.11 -1.67
CA VAL A 56 6.54 -28.51 -2.09
C VAL A 56 6.55 -28.16 -3.58
N THR A 57 7.63 -27.56 -4.10
CA THR A 57 7.73 -27.13 -5.52
C THR A 57 7.87 -28.30 -6.50
N THR A 58 8.24 -29.49 -6.03
CA THR A 58 8.32 -30.72 -6.83
C THR A 58 7.12 -31.64 -6.61
N GLY A 59 6.17 -31.30 -5.74
CA GLY A 59 5.00 -32.10 -5.43
C GLY A 59 5.27 -33.31 -4.50
N LYS A 60 6.48 -33.40 -3.93
CA LYS A 60 6.83 -34.45 -2.92
C LYS A 60 6.22 -34.15 -1.57
N GLU A 61 6.03 -32.88 -1.26
CA GLU A 61 5.40 -32.37 -0.04
C GLU A 61 4.05 -31.74 -0.39
N LYS A 62 3.09 -31.86 0.52
CA LYS A 62 1.74 -31.32 0.33
C LYS A 62 1.76 -29.79 0.40
N LEU A 63 1.10 -29.16 -0.55
CA LEU A 63 0.86 -27.72 -0.55
C LEU A 63 -0.11 -27.36 0.60
N SER A 64 0.40 -26.71 1.64
CA SER A 64 -0.40 -26.32 2.80
C SER A 64 -0.98 -24.91 2.66
N ASN A 65 -2.13 -24.64 3.32
CA ASN A 65 -2.71 -23.29 3.37
C ASN A 65 -1.74 -22.27 3.98
N ALA A 66 -0.95 -22.66 4.98
CA ALA A 66 0.09 -21.81 5.57
C ALA A 66 1.17 -21.43 4.56
N PHE A 67 1.55 -22.35 3.66
CA PHE A 67 2.49 -22.06 2.59
C PHE A 67 1.91 -21.05 1.60
N LEU A 68 0.66 -21.21 1.17
CA LEU A 68 -0.04 -20.29 0.27
C LEU A 68 -0.17 -18.89 0.88
N LEU A 69 -0.54 -18.80 2.15
CA LEU A 69 -0.63 -17.52 2.87
C LEU A 69 0.74 -16.81 2.93
N ASN A 70 1.83 -17.54 3.19
CA ASN A 70 3.18 -16.98 3.16
C ASN A 70 3.59 -16.48 1.77
N LEU A 71 3.23 -17.20 0.69
CA LEU A 71 3.47 -16.75 -0.68
C LEU A 71 2.76 -15.42 -0.96
N SER A 72 1.49 -15.32 -0.58
CA SER A 72 0.70 -14.11 -0.75
C SER A 72 1.28 -12.94 0.05
N ALA A 73 1.52 -13.14 1.34
CA ALA A 73 1.96 -12.09 2.24
C ALA A 73 3.38 -11.57 1.94
N LYS A 74 4.34 -12.47 1.64
CA LYS A 74 5.75 -12.12 1.52
C LYS A 74 6.19 -11.77 0.11
N ILE A 75 5.61 -12.41 -0.91
CA ILE A 75 6.04 -12.23 -2.30
C ILE A 75 4.90 -11.86 -3.25
N GLY A 76 3.69 -11.63 -2.71
CA GLY A 76 2.55 -11.13 -3.47
C GLY A 76 2.00 -12.11 -4.50
N VAL A 77 2.15 -13.43 -4.31
CA VAL A 77 1.54 -14.43 -5.19
C VAL A 77 0.04 -14.50 -4.94
N ASN A 78 -0.75 -14.48 -6.03
CA ASN A 78 -2.19 -14.65 -5.95
C ASN A 78 -2.54 -16.12 -5.73
N THR A 79 -3.01 -16.46 -4.55
CA THR A 79 -3.37 -17.83 -4.17
C THR A 79 -4.56 -18.37 -4.95
N ALA A 80 -5.53 -17.51 -5.33
CA ALA A 80 -6.66 -17.90 -6.16
C ALA A 80 -6.20 -18.30 -7.57
N TRP A 81 -5.20 -17.61 -8.12
CA TRP A 81 -4.60 -18.00 -9.40
C TRP A 81 -3.85 -19.32 -9.29
N VAL A 82 -3.09 -19.56 -8.22
CA VAL A 82 -2.40 -20.85 -8.00
C VAL A 82 -3.40 -21.99 -7.90
N LEU A 83 -4.48 -21.82 -7.14
CA LEU A 83 -5.45 -22.89 -6.92
C LEU A 83 -6.39 -23.10 -8.11
N ASN A 84 -6.97 -22.03 -8.64
CA ASN A 84 -8.09 -22.10 -9.59
C ASN A 84 -7.76 -21.52 -10.98
N GLY A 85 -6.59 -20.86 -11.15
CA GLY A 85 -6.24 -20.19 -12.41
C GLY A 85 -6.96 -18.84 -12.60
N THR A 86 -7.62 -18.29 -11.57
CA THR A 86 -8.40 -17.06 -11.67
C THR A 86 -7.60 -15.83 -11.24
N GLY A 87 -7.74 -14.74 -12.00
CA GLY A 87 -7.03 -13.47 -11.74
C GLY A 87 -5.61 -13.44 -12.29
N SER A 88 -4.81 -12.49 -11.84
CA SER A 88 -3.39 -12.35 -12.20
C SER A 88 -2.50 -13.24 -11.34
N ILE A 89 -1.34 -13.66 -11.87
CA ILE A 89 -0.35 -14.52 -11.20
C ILE A 89 0.13 -13.90 -9.88
N LEU A 90 0.44 -12.61 -9.91
CA LEU A 90 0.83 -11.85 -8.73
C LEU A 90 -0.31 -10.95 -8.31
N LEU A 91 -0.50 -10.79 -7.03
CA LEU A 91 -1.32 -9.73 -6.48
C LEU A 91 -0.65 -8.41 -6.86
N ASN A 92 -1.20 -7.73 -7.83
CA ASN A 92 -0.88 -6.34 -8.04
C ASN A 92 -1.54 -5.60 -6.90
N LYS A 93 -0.77 -5.09 -5.94
CA LYS A 93 -1.29 -4.12 -4.97
C LYS A 93 -1.92 -2.90 -5.68
N GLU A 94 -1.67 -2.76 -6.98
CA GLU A 94 -2.25 -1.75 -7.86
C GLU A 94 -3.51 -2.22 -8.61
N ALA A 95 -3.76 -3.53 -8.77
CA ALA A 95 -4.85 -4.06 -9.62
C ALA A 95 -6.15 -4.40 -8.88
N GLU A 96 -6.17 -4.44 -7.55
CA GLU A 96 -7.45 -4.52 -6.81
C GLU A 96 -8.29 -3.24 -6.91
N ASN A 97 -7.78 -2.25 -7.66
CA ASN A 97 -8.35 -0.91 -7.73
C ASN A 97 -8.87 -0.48 -9.11
N ASP A 98 -8.85 -1.35 -10.14
CA ASP A 98 -9.36 -0.99 -11.47
C ASP A 98 -10.86 -1.33 -11.64
N LEU A 99 -11.71 -0.77 -10.80
CA LEU A 99 -13.09 -0.54 -11.17
C LEU A 99 -13.16 0.74 -12.00
N ASN A 100 -13.16 0.60 -13.33
CA ASN A 100 -13.36 1.72 -14.29
C ASN A 100 -12.27 2.82 -14.27
N GLY A 101 -11.01 2.49 -14.04
CA GLY A 101 -9.92 3.48 -14.08
C GLY A 101 -9.74 4.29 -12.78
N PHE A 102 -10.51 4.01 -11.74
CA PHE A 102 -10.34 4.57 -10.41
C PHE A 102 -9.60 3.58 -9.50
N CYS A 103 -8.65 4.06 -8.71
CA CYS A 103 -8.03 3.28 -7.65
C CYS A 103 -8.64 3.62 -6.30
N THR A 104 -8.67 2.66 -5.37
CA THR A 104 -9.02 2.94 -3.98
C THR A 104 -7.77 2.99 -3.12
N VAL A 105 -7.70 3.96 -2.21
CA VAL A 105 -6.57 4.15 -1.30
C VAL A 105 -7.05 4.10 0.14
N PRO A 106 -6.22 3.59 1.08
CA PRO A 106 -6.60 3.54 2.48
C PRO A 106 -6.76 4.96 3.05
N LEU A 107 -7.83 5.16 3.82
CA LEU A 107 -8.07 6.39 4.56
C LEU A 107 -7.46 6.26 5.96
N VAL A 108 -6.61 7.20 6.33
CA VAL A 108 -6.04 7.26 7.68
C VAL A 108 -7.15 7.62 8.67
N PRO A 109 -7.45 6.81 9.69
CA PRO A 109 -8.45 7.17 10.69
C PRO A 109 -7.99 8.39 11.51
N ILE A 110 -8.94 9.22 11.92
CA ILE A 110 -8.67 10.43 12.72
C ILE A 110 -7.94 10.08 14.04
N SER A 111 -8.23 8.91 14.60
CA SER A 111 -7.53 8.39 15.79
C SER A 111 -6.02 8.18 15.58
N ALA A 112 -5.56 8.02 14.34
CA ALA A 112 -4.14 7.87 14.02
C ALA A 112 -3.41 9.23 13.94
N HIS A 113 -4.10 10.36 14.04
CA HIS A 113 -3.47 11.69 14.03
C HIS A 113 -2.55 11.93 15.26
N GLY A 114 -2.73 11.19 16.34
CA GLY A 114 -1.85 11.21 17.52
C GLY A 114 -0.70 10.19 17.48
N GLY A 115 -0.53 9.43 16.38
CA GLY A 115 0.49 8.40 16.21
C GLY A 115 1.13 8.43 14.85
N SER A 116 2.31 7.77 14.70
CA SER A 116 3.02 7.68 13.43
C SER A 116 2.26 6.78 12.42
N LEU A 117 2.25 7.19 11.14
CA LEU A 117 1.78 6.37 10.02
C LEU A 117 2.60 5.08 9.87
N THR A 118 3.85 5.07 10.34
CA THR A 118 4.69 3.88 10.36
C THR A 118 4.09 2.80 11.26
N ASN A 119 3.55 3.19 12.42
CA ASN A 119 2.84 2.28 13.32
C ASN A 119 1.49 1.86 12.72
N PHE A 120 0.81 2.76 11.99
CA PHE A 120 -0.44 2.46 11.30
C PHE A 120 -0.25 1.39 10.22
N SER A 121 0.80 1.50 9.39
CA SER A 121 1.11 0.51 8.35
C SER A 121 1.57 -0.84 8.90
N GLN A 122 2.01 -0.90 10.17
CA GLN A 122 2.46 -2.13 10.84
C GLN A 122 1.41 -2.75 11.76
N SER A 123 0.53 -1.94 12.37
CA SER A 123 -0.38 -2.39 13.44
C SER A 123 -1.83 -2.60 13.00
N VAL A 124 -2.27 -1.92 11.93
CA VAL A 124 -3.60 -2.13 11.36
C VAL A 124 -3.41 -2.88 10.05
N SER A 125 -3.98 -4.08 9.95
CA SER A 125 -4.10 -4.76 8.67
C SER A 125 -4.71 -3.78 7.68
N VAL A 126 -3.98 -3.45 6.62
CA VAL A 126 -4.41 -2.54 5.53
C VAL A 126 -5.77 -2.97 4.94
N THR A 127 -6.19 -4.21 5.24
CA THR A 127 -7.48 -4.82 4.90
C THR A 127 -8.67 -4.28 5.70
N ASP A 128 -8.47 -3.72 6.89
CA ASP A 128 -9.58 -3.31 7.79
C ASP A 128 -9.82 -1.79 7.81
N CYS A 129 -9.08 -1.03 6.97
CA CYS A 129 -9.24 0.42 6.88
C CYS A 129 -10.33 0.81 5.90
N GLU A 130 -11.08 1.86 6.25
CA GLU A 130 -11.92 2.56 5.29
C GLU A 130 -11.08 2.99 4.07
N ARG A 131 -11.67 2.88 2.88
CA ARG A 131 -10.97 3.22 1.62
C ARG A 131 -11.75 4.29 0.88
N VAL A 132 -11.01 5.20 0.26
CA VAL A 132 -11.59 6.23 -0.60
C VAL A 132 -11.18 6.00 -2.05
N VAL A 133 -12.06 6.38 -2.98
CA VAL A 133 -11.78 6.32 -4.41
C VAL A 133 -10.84 7.46 -4.78
N SER A 134 -9.74 7.14 -5.44
CA SER A 134 -8.77 8.11 -5.97
C SER A 134 -8.82 8.12 -7.50
N PRO A 135 -9.04 9.30 -8.12
CA PRO A 135 -8.91 9.44 -9.56
C PRO A 135 -7.43 9.49 -10.02
N ILE A 136 -6.50 9.55 -9.08
CA ILE A 136 -5.06 9.68 -9.34
C ILE A 136 -4.39 8.36 -9.01
N LYS A 137 -3.65 7.79 -9.97
CA LYS A 137 -2.85 6.58 -9.76
C LYS A 137 -1.58 6.86 -8.96
N GLY A 138 -1.10 5.84 -8.23
CA GLY A 138 0.16 5.94 -7.48
C GLY A 138 0.07 6.79 -6.22
N ILE A 139 -1.13 6.93 -5.65
CA ILE A 139 -1.36 7.50 -4.31
C ILE A 139 -1.17 6.39 -3.28
N ASP A 140 -0.45 6.70 -2.20
CA ASP A 140 -0.19 5.71 -1.15
C ASP A 140 -1.30 5.70 -0.10
N VAL A 141 -1.80 6.88 0.28
CA VAL A 141 -2.77 7.02 1.38
C VAL A 141 -3.59 8.30 1.24
N ALA A 142 -4.80 8.28 1.78
CA ALA A 142 -5.68 9.44 1.93
C ALA A 142 -5.68 9.90 3.39
N VAL A 143 -5.53 11.20 3.63
CA VAL A 143 -5.42 11.79 4.97
C VAL A 143 -6.52 12.83 5.16
N PRO A 144 -7.39 12.68 6.19
CA PRO A 144 -8.37 13.71 6.52
C PRO A 144 -7.69 15.01 6.98
N VAL A 145 -8.20 16.13 6.52
CA VAL A 145 -7.76 17.45 6.98
C VAL A 145 -8.53 17.82 8.24
N SER A 146 -7.80 18.10 9.32
CA SER A 146 -8.36 18.56 10.59
C SER A 146 -7.84 19.95 10.94
N GLY A 147 -8.75 20.85 11.25
CA GLY A 147 -8.44 22.24 11.57
C GLY A 147 -8.32 23.17 10.34
N ASP A 148 -8.17 24.45 10.61
CA ASP A 148 -8.30 25.52 9.62
C ASP A 148 -6.97 26.14 9.19
N SER A 149 -5.85 25.60 9.64
CA SER A 149 -4.51 26.16 9.36
C SER A 149 -4.15 26.18 7.88
N MET A 150 -4.78 25.33 7.07
CA MET A 150 -4.52 25.20 5.64
C MET A 150 -5.70 25.68 4.78
N ALA A 151 -6.72 26.28 5.41
CA ALA A 151 -7.81 26.93 4.71
C ALA A 151 -7.31 28.23 4.02
N PRO A 152 -7.95 28.65 2.90
CA PRO A 152 -9.11 28.01 2.24
C PRO A 152 -8.75 26.84 1.29
N GLU A 153 -7.48 26.65 0.97
CA GLU A 153 -7.05 25.69 -0.09
C GLU A 153 -7.32 24.23 0.31
N TYR A 154 -7.11 23.92 1.61
CA TYR A 154 -7.40 22.59 2.19
C TYR A 154 -8.36 22.76 3.38
N PRO A 155 -9.69 22.80 3.11
CA PRO A 155 -10.67 23.05 4.14
C PRO A 155 -10.74 21.92 5.17
N ASN A 156 -11.10 22.27 6.41
CA ASN A 156 -11.40 21.29 7.45
C ASN A 156 -12.47 20.29 6.98
N GLY A 157 -12.26 18.98 7.27
CA GLY A 157 -13.14 17.89 6.85
C GLY A 157 -12.96 17.43 5.40
N SER A 158 -12.07 18.06 4.62
CA SER A 158 -11.62 17.53 3.34
C SER A 158 -10.63 16.36 3.52
N VAL A 159 -10.28 15.70 2.42
CA VAL A 159 -9.32 14.60 2.41
C VAL A 159 -8.25 14.88 1.36
N VAL A 160 -6.97 14.86 1.75
CA VAL A 160 -5.85 14.97 0.83
C VAL A 160 -5.36 13.59 0.40
N LEU A 161 -5.12 13.45 -0.90
CA LEU A 161 -4.51 12.27 -1.52
C LEU A 161 -3.00 12.49 -1.58
N VAL A 162 -2.23 11.62 -0.92
CA VAL A 162 -0.80 11.85 -0.73
C VAL A 162 0.06 10.69 -1.21
N LYS A 163 1.25 11.03 -1.69
CA LYS A 163 2.28 10.09 -2.11
C LYS A 163 3.54 10.29 -1.29
N ARG A 164 4.08 9.21 -0.73
CA ARG A 164 5.36 9.23 -0.01
C ARG A 164 6.47 9.65 -0.96
N ILE A 165 7.35 10.50 -0.48
CA ILE A 165 8.58 10.89 -1.17
C ILE A 165 9.80 10.42 -0.39
N ASP A 166 10.95 10.34 -1.09
CA ASP A 166 12.24 10.15 -0.45
C ASP A 166 12.76 11.53 0.00
N PRO A 167 12.85 11.79 1.31
CA PRO A 167 13.32 13.09 1.81
C PRO A 167 14.82 13.32 1.54
N GLU A 168 15.60 12.26 1.29
CA GLU A 168 17.03 12.34 0.97
C GLU A 168 17.27 12.79 -0.47
N ALA A 169 16.29 12.58 -1.38
CA ALA A 169 16.41 13.00 -2.76
C ALA A 169 16.30 14.52 -2.88
N PHE A 170 15.14 15.08 -2.66
CA PHE A 170 14.89 16.52 -2.56
C PHE A 170 13.46 16.80 -2.09
N ILE A 171 13.25 18.00 -1.54
CA ILE A 171 11.93 18.54 -1.20
C ILE A 171 11.66 19.73 -2.13
N GLU A 172 10.54 19.69 -2.85
CA GLU A 172 10.08 20.82 -3.66
C GLU A 172 9.46 21.89 -2.75
N TRP A 173 10.22 22.95 -2.49
CA TRP A 173 9.81 24.01 -1.56
C TRP A 173 8.59 24.78 -2.05
N GLY A 174 7.77 25.26 -1.12
CA GLY A 174 6.56 26.01 -1.40
C GLY A 174 5.36 25.14 -1.76
N LYS A 175 5.46 23.83 -1.66
CA LYS A 175 4.37 22.88 -1.87
C LYS A 175 3.81 22.37 -0.54
N ALA A 176 2.55 21.90 -0.59
CA ALA A 176 1.91 21.28 0.56
C ALA A 176 2.36 19.82 0.73
N TYR A 177 2.68 19.45 1.96
CA TYR A 177 3.11 18.13 2.37
C TYR A 177 2.39 17.70 3.65
N VAL A 178 2.16 16.41 3.78
CA VAL A 178 1.84 15.79 5.06
C VAL A 178 3.14 15.24 5.65
N LEU A 179 3.51 15.75 6.83
CA LEU A 179 4.62 15.25 7.62
C LEU A 179 4.07 14.22 8.63
N ASP A 180 4.68 13.06 8.68
CA ASP A 180 4.49 12.06 9.71
C ASP A 180 5.58 12.30 10.76
N THR A 181 5.19 12.89 11.87
CA THR A 181 6.12 13.32 12.91
C THR A 181 5.92 12.55 14.22
N ARG A 182 6.86 12.70 15.14
CA ARG A 182 6.76 12.18 16.50
C ARG A 182 5.45 12.61 17.21
N ASN A 183 4.95 13.80 16.89
CA ASN A 183 3.73 14.37 17.50
C ASN A 183 2.47 14.15 16.65
N GLY A 184 2.55 13.29 15.60
CA GLY A 184 1.42 12.99 14.71
C GLY A 184 1.56 13.63 13.33
N LEU A 185 0.44 13.63 12.60
CA LEU A 185 0.39 14.10 11.22
C LEU A 185 0.18 15.62 11.15
N VAL A 186 0.96 16.28 10.30
CA VAL A 186 0.89 17.72 10.10
C VAL A 186 0.82 18.04 8.60
N LEU A 187 -0.26 18.69 8.16
CA LEU A 187 -0.37 19.22 6.79
C LEU A 187 0.09 20.68 6.77
N LYS A 188 1.19 20.98 6.04
CA LYS A 188 1.78 22.32 5.93
C LYS A 188 2.44 22.53 4.57
N VAL A 189 2.64 23.79 4.22
CA VAL A 189 3.56 24.17 3.14
C VAL A 189 4.98 24.14 3.70
N LEU A 190 5.89 23.44 3.01
CA LEU A 190 7.28 23.35 3.44
C LEU A 190 8.15 24.38 2.73
N VAL A 191 9.01 25.04 3.52
CA VAL A 191 10.06 25.93 3.01
C VAL A 191 11.38 25.67 3.76
N PRO A 192 12.52 26.12 3.21
CA PRO A 192 13.78 26.02 3.93
C PRO A 192 13.73 26.70 5.29
N SER A 193 14.25 26.05 6.32
CA SER A 193 14.46 26.67 7.63
C SER A 193 15.81 27.38 7.69
N ALA A 194 15.90 28.48 8.42
CA ALA A 194 17.16 29.08 8.78
C ALA A 194 17.96 28.21 9.78
N ARG A 195 17.28 27.28 10.45
CA ARG A 195 17.89 26.32 11.39
C ARG A 195 18.38 25.09 10.64
N ASN A 196 19.68 24.78 10.75
CA ASN A 196 20.25 23.58 10.15
C ASN A 196 19.55 22.31 10.69
N GLY A 197 19.29 21.35 9.79
CA GLY A 197 18.65 20.07 10.17
C GLY A 197 17.14 20.18 10.41
N ALA A 198 16.50 21.31 10.10
CA ALA A 198 15.07 21.50 10.25
C ALA A 198 14.40 21.88 8.92
N VAL A 199 13.08 21.72 8.87
CA VAL A 199 12.19 22.27 7.82
C VAL A 199 11.25 23.26 8.46
N LYS A 200 10.96 24.36 7.77
CA LYS A 200 9.98 25.35 8.22
C LYS A 200 8.61 25.01 7.62
N CYS A 201 7.62 24.94 8.50
CA CYS A 201 6.23 24.66 8.22
C CYS A 201 5.42 25.95 8.20
N LEU A 202 4.77 26.26 7.08
CA LEU A 202 3.90 27.40 6.91
C LEU A 202 2.45 26.95 6.82
N SER A 203 1.56 27.73 7.43
CA SER A 203 0.12 27.62 7.23
C SER A 203 -0.30 28.49 6.04
N ILE A 204 -1.33 28.07 5.30
CA ILE A 204 -1.95 28.89 4.25
C ILE A 204 -2.85 29.95 4.89
N ASN A 205 -3.54 29.59 5.96
CA ASN A 205 -4.33 30.52 6.74
C ASN A 205 -3.41 31.54 7.43
N THR A 206 -3.58 32.80 7.08
CA THR A 206 -2.76 33.92 7.56
C THR A 206 -3.12 34.44 8.96
N SER A 207 -4.12 33.83 9.61
CA SER A 207 -4.45 34.18 11.00
C SER A 207 -3.24 34.00 11.92
N PRO A 208 -2.95 34.98 12.81
CA PRO A 208 -1.78 34.93 13.70
C PRO A 208 -1.70 33.70 14.60
N ILE A 209 -2.83 33.02 14.85
CA ILE A 209 -2.87 31.79 15.64
C ILE A 209 -2.17 30.61 14.93
N PHE A 210 -1.97 30.69 13.61
CA PHE A 210 -1.30 29.68 12.79
C PHE A 210 0.12 30.09 12.41
N ALA A 211 0.86 30.60 13.39
CA ALA A 211 2.24 31.05 13.19
C ALA A 211 3.12 29.93 12.59
N PRO A 212 4.10 30.30 11.74
CA PRO A 212 5.10 29.35 11.23
C PRO A 212 5.91 28.72 12.37
N PHE A 213 6.32 27.46 12.17
CA PHE A 213 7.20 26.74 13.11
C PHE A 213 8.17 25.85 12.37
N ASP A 214 9.25 25.49 13.04
CA ASP A 214 10.26 24.57 12.52
C ASP A 214 10.09 23.17 13.12
N VAL A 215 10.31 22.15 12.29
CA VAL A 215 10.34 20.73 12.69
C VAL A 215 11.72 20.18 12.39
N ASP A 216 12.36 19.54 13.37
CA ASP A 216 13.63 18.87 13.18
C ASP A 216 13.46 17.66 12.28
N LYS A 217 14.36 17.47 11.32
CA LYS A 217 14.32 16.32 10.40
C LYS A 217 14.34 14.97 11.14
N THR A 218 14.97 14.95 12.32
CA THR A 218 15.04 13.77 13.20
C THR A 218 13.68 13.40 13.82
N ASP A 219 12.74 14.34 13.87
CA ASP A 219 11.38 14.13 14.38
C ASP A 219 10.39 13.79 13.27
N ILE A 220 10.85 13.75 12.02
CA ILE A 220 10.04 13.40 10.85
C ILE A 220 10.33 11.96 10.45
N TYR A 221 9.34 11.10 10.52
CA TYR A 221 9.45 9.71 10.11
C TYR A 221 9.24 9.53 8.60
N ASN A 222 8.27 10.25 8.02
CA ASN A 222 7.97 10.20 6.60
C ASN A 222 7.46 11.55 6.11
N ILE A 223 7.66 11.81 4.81
CA ILE A 223 7.14 12.98 4.11
C ILE A 223 6.28 12.51 2.95
N TYR A 224 5.08 13.08 2.83
CA TYR A 224 4.14 12.77 1.76
C TYR A 224 3.78 14.03 0.99
N ALA A 225 4.00 14.04 -0.32
CA ALA A 225 3.58 15.12 -1.19
C ALA A 225 2.06 15.05 -1.44
N VAL A 226 1.37 16.16 -1.29
CA VAL A 226 -0.05 16.27 -1.65
C VAL A 226 -0.18 16.23 -3.17
N LYS A 227 -1.02 15.33 -3.69
CA LYS A 227 -1.26 15.13 -5.14
C LYS A 227 -2.70 15.44 -5.53
N GLY A 228 -3.62 15.49 -4.59
CA GLY A 228 -5.02 15.80 -4.84
C GLY A 228 -5.78 16.12 -3.57
N LEU A 229 -6.97 16.68 -3.75
CA LEU A 229 -7.90 17.06 -2.70
C LEU A 229 -9.30 16.54 -3.04
N ILE A 230 -9.95 15.90 -2.07
CA ILE A 230 -11.37 15.56 -2.09
C ILE A 230 -12.04 16.48 -1.08
N ALA A 231 -12.74 17.52 -1.55
CA ALA A 231 -13.47 18.44 -0.72
C ALA A 231 -14.97 18.14 -0.80
N ARG A 232 -15.68 18.22 0.34
CA ARG A 232 -17.15 18.27 0.36
C ARG A 232 -17.57 19.72 0.09
N LYS A 233 -18.52 19.89 -0.80
CA LYS A 233 -19.22 21.18 -0.96
C LYS A 233 -20.27 21.35 0.12
#